data_2b00ba3f1722c8613d965a63469d50d3
#
_entry.id   2b00ba3f1722c8613d965a63469d50d3
#
_cell.length_a   1.000
_cell.length_b   1.000
_cell.length_c   1.000
_cell.angle_alpha   90.00
_cell.angle_beta   90.00
_cell.angle_gamma   90.00
#
_symmetry.space_group_name_H-M   'P 1'
#
loop_
_entity.id
_entity.type
_entity.pdbx_description
1 polymer ?
#
loop_
_entity_poly.entity_id
_entity_poly.type
_entity_poly.pdbx_seq_one_letter_code
_entity_poly.pdbx_strand_id
1 'polypeptide(L)'
;MFATRRPFLVLLTALAFGLSAIAVGSALGQQAPPAPLKTATAKELGTFLVDAKGMTLYVFDNDKESGKSTCNEGCAKAWPPFASKAGDPAPVAPLSVITRDDGSKQYAYKGKPLYYYAKDKKAGDTTGQAVGNRWWVVKP
;
A
#
# COMPACT_ATOMS: atom_id res chain seq x y z
N MET A 1 -38.09 -83.16 -12.02
CA MET A 1 -38.20 -81.77 -12.39
C MET A 1 -37.17 -80.97 -11.59
N PHE A 2 -36.06 -80.69 -12.23
CA PHE A 2 -34.91 -80.06 -11.54
C PHE A 2 -34.83 -78.63 -11.93
N ALA A 3 -34.99 -77.70 -10.92
CA ALA A 3 -34.83 -76.27 -11.09
C ALA A 3 -33.40 -75.88 -10.71
N THR A 4 -32.65 -75.52 -11.72
CA THR A 4 -31.25 -75.06 -11.58
C THR A 4 -31.24 -73.61 -11.16
N ARG A 5 -30.79 -73.32 -9.94
CA ARG A 5 -30.53 -71.91 -9.46
C ARG A 5 -29.13 -71.52 -9.91
N ARG A 6 -29.06 -70.46 -10.71
CA ARG A 6 -27.81 -69.82 -11.09
C ARG A 6 -27.46 -68.80 -10.01
N PRO A 7 -26.21 -68.72 -9.51
CA PRO A 7 -25.80 -67.66 -8.61
C PRO A 7 -25.47 -66.41 -9.43
N PHE A 8 -26.07 -65.27 -8.98
CA PHE A 8 -25.73 -63.95 -9.46
C PHE A 8 -24.37 -63.53 -8.86
N LEU A 9 -23.35 -63.36 -9.72
CA LEU A 9 -22.08 -62.81 -9.37
C LEU A 9 -22.23 -61.30 -9.31
N VAL A 10 -22.24 -60.74 -8.10
CA VAL A 10 -22.22 -59.26 -7.88
C VAL A 10 -20.79 -58.77 -8.01
N LEU A 11 -20.52 -58.10 -9.10
CA LEU A 11 -19.23 -57.40 -9.32
C LEU A 11 -19.26 -56.12 -8.50
N LEU A 12 -18.52 -56.08 -7.39
CA LEU A 12 -18.25 -54.83 -6.65
C LEU A 12 -17.17 -54.04 -7.41
N THR A 13 -17.58 -53.02 -8.14
CA THR A 13 -16.64 -52.00 -8.65
C THR A 13 -16.31 -51.02 -7.52
N ALA A 14 -15.09 -51.13 -7.00
CA ALA A 14 -14.54 -50.15 -6.08
C ALA A 14 -14.24 -48.83 -6.84
N LEU A 15 -15.05 -47.78 -6.59
CA LEU A 15 -14.73 -46.43 -7.01
C LEU A 15 -13.64 -45.92 -6.09
N ALA A 16 -12.42 -45.82 -6.60
CA ALA A 16 -11.35 -45.07 -5.95
C ALA A 16 -11.63 -43.55 -6.10
N PHE A 17 -12.14 -42.91 -5.04
CA PHE A 17 -12.18 -41.46 -4.95
C PHE A 17 -10.75 -40.95 -4.75
N GLY A 18 -10.13 -40.46 -5.83
CA GLY A 18 -8.89 -39.70 -5.76
C GLY A 18 -9.13 -38.39 -5.10
N LEU A 19 -8.65 -38.21 -3.84
CA LEU A 19 -8.56 -36.91 -3.21
C LEU A 19 -7.49 -36.09 -3.95
N SER A 20 -7.92 -35.23 -4.89
CA SER A 20 -7.05 -34.18 -5.42
C SER A 20 -6.93 -33.10 -4.33
N ALA A 21 -5.81 -33.09 -3.62
CA ALA A 21 -5.44 -31.98 -2.75
C ALA A 21 -5.19 -30.74 -3.60
N ILE A 22 -6.16 -29.84 -3.65
CA ILE A 22 -5.96 -28.49 -4.22
C ILE A 22 -5.08 -27.74 -3.20
N ALA A 23 -3.81 -27.60 -3.52
CA ALA A 23 -2.92 -26.68 -2.80
C ALA A 23 -3.41 -25.27 -3.07
N VAL A 24 -4.17 -24.71 -2.14
CA VAL A 24 -4.48 -23.28 -2.11
C VAL A 24 -3.18 -22.57 -1.74
N GLY A 25 -2.42 -22.21 -2.76
CA GLY A 25 -1.29 -21.31 -2.59
C GLY A 25 -1.81 -19.99 -2.05
N SER A 26 -1.55 -19.69 -0.78
CA SER A 26 -1.78 -18.37 -0.21
C SER A 26 -0.85 -17.40 -0.93
N ALA A 27 -1.33 -16.78 -2.01
CA ALA A 27 -0.73 -15.58 -2.53
C ALA A 27 -0.84 -14.55 -1.40
N LEU A 28 0.28 -14.21 -0.78
CA LEU A 28 0.40 -13.04 0.07
C LEU A 28 0.14 -11.84 -0.83
N GLY A 29 -1.13 -11.52 -1.05
CA GLY A 29 -1.55 -10.37 -1.81
C GLY A 29 -1.03 -9.12 -1.12
N GLN A 30 -0.13 -8.39 -1.78
CA GLN A 30 0.20 -7.04 -1.37
C GLN A 30 -1.11 -6.26 -1.32
N GLN A 31 -1.53 -5.91 -0.12
CA GLN A 31 -2.72 -5.10 0.08
C GLN A 31 -2.51 -3.75 -0.60
N ALA A 32 -3.45 -3.34 -1.44
CA ALA A 32 -3.41 -2.03 -2.06
C ALA A 32 -3.31 -0.95 -0.98
N PRO A 33 -2.51 0.11 -1.20
CA PRO A 33 -2.41 1.20 -0.24
C PRO A 33 -3.78 1.85 -0.01
N PRO A 34 -4.04 2.37 1.20
CA PRO A 34 -5.30 3.03 1.50
C PRO A 34 -5.48 4.30 0.65
N ALA A 35 -6.71 4.56 0.19
CA ALA A 35 -7.03 5.83 -0.48
C ALA A 35 -6.72 7.02 0.46
N PRO A 36 -6.18 8.12 -0.04
CA PRO A 36 -5.99 8.53 -1.44
C PRO A 36 -4.62 8.13 -2.04
N LEU A 37 -3.98 7.09 -1.53
CA LEU A 37 -2.67 6.64 -1.97
C LEU A 37 -2.75 5.64 -3.12
N LYS A 38 -1.71 5.68 -3.96
CA LYS A 38 -1.41 4.67 -5.00
C LYS A 38 0.06 4.30 -4.91
N THR A 39 0.47 3.35 -5.73
CA THR A 39 1.89 2.99 -5.90
C THR A 39 2.36 3.32 -7.31
N ALA A 40 3.64 3.67 -7.42
CA ALA A 40 4.39 3.72 -8.66
C ALA A 40 5.66 2.91 -8.51
N THR A 41 6.31 2.57 -9.62
CA THR A 41 7.57 1.82 -9.62
C THR A 41 8.58 2.50 -10.53
N ALA A 42 9.79 2.69 -10.02
CA ALA A 42 10.95 3.12 -10.81
C ALA A 42 12.07 2.10 -10.68
N LYS A 43 12.86 1.92 -11.77
CA LYS A 43 13.89 0.88 -11.85
C LYS A 43 14.86 0.92 -10.65
N GLU A 44 15.34 2.12 -10.31
CA GLU A 44 16.36 2.29 -9.26
C GLU A 44 15.76 2.36 -7.84
N LEU A 45 14.48 2.69 -7.71
CA LEU A 45 13.83 2.91 -6.43
C LEU A 45 12.88 1.78 -6.03
N GLY A 46 12.52 0.90 -6.96
CA GLY A 46 11.44 -0.07 -6.74
C GLY A 46 10.09 0.60 -6.57
N THR A 47 9.19 -0.02 -5.80
CA THR A 47 7.84 0.50 -5.55
C THR A 47 7.84 1.57 -4.45
N PHE A 48 7.06 2.64 -4.65
CA PHE A 48 6.89 3.74 -3.70
C PHE A 48 5.48 4.33 -3.79
N LEU A 49 5.10 5.11 -2.78
CA LEU A 49 3.78 5.73 -2.70
C LEU A 49 3.70 7.02 -3.52
N VAL A 50 2.56 7.18 -4.16
CA VAL A 50 2.16 8.40 -4.89
C VAL A 50 0.73 8.76 -4.49
N ASP A 51 0.32 9.99 -4.76
CA ASP A 51 -1.07 10.42 -4.61
C ASP A 51 -1.97 9.88 -5.74
N ALA A 52 -3.25 10.25 -5.70
CA ALA A 52 -4.24 9.84 -6.71
C ALA A 52 -3.88 10.28 -8.15
N LYS A 53 -3.07 11.34 -8.30
CA LYS A 53 -2.59 11.89 -9.58
C LYS A 53 -1.25 11.31 -10.02
N GLY A 54 -0.64 10.47 -9.22
CA GLY A 54 0.67 9.87 -9.48
C GLY A 54 1.87 10.72 -9.03
N MET A 55 1.64 11.78 -8.27
CA MET A 55 2.70 12.61 -7.71
C MET A 55 3.39 11.88 -6.56
N THR A 56 4.71 11.86 -6.58
CA THR A 56 5.53 11.16 -5.58
C THR A 56 5.40 11.77 -4.20
N LEU A 57 5.31 10.90 -3.20
CA LEU A 57 5.25 11.28 -1.80
C LEU A 57 6.57 10.97 -1.10
N TYR A 58 6.95 11.87 -0.21
CA TYR A 58 8.21 11.83 0.53
C TYR A 58 7.99 11.89 2.03
N VAL A 59 8.96 11.38 2.77
CA VAL A 59 9.11 11.53 4.23
C VAL A 59 10.40 12.25 4.55
N PHE A 60 10.42 12.91 5.71
CA PHE A 60 11.53 13.71 6.21
C PHE A 60 12.16 13.07 7.45
N ASP A 61 13.46 12.85 7.42
CA ASP A 61 14.18 12.18 8.52
C ASP A 61 14.19 12.97 9.83
N ASN A 62 14.00 14.29 9.76
CA ASN A 62 13.92 15.11 10.96
C ASN A 62 12.57 15.03 11.68
N ASP A 63 11.54 14.45 11.05
CA ASP A 63 10.27 14.14 11.70
C ASP A 63 10.45 12.90 12.58
N LYS A 64 11.06 13.11 13.76
CA LYS A 64 11.40 12.04 14.71
C LYS A 64 10.20 11.54 15.51
N GLU A 65 9.27 12.45 15.81
CA GLU A 65 8.07 12.12 16.57
C GLU A 65 6.95 11.67 15.63
N SER A 66 6.34 10.53 15.96
CA SER A 66 5.18 10.05 15.21
C SER A 66 4.04 11.07 15.29
N GLY A 67 3.47 11.39 14.13
CA GLY A 67 2.35 12.31 14.05
C GLY A 67 2.69 13.79 14.14
N LYS A 68 3.99 14.15 14.07
CA LYS A 68 4.43 15.54 14.13
C LYS A 68 5.32 15.90 12.93
N SER A 69 5.01 17.03 12.28
CA SER A 69 5.83 17.61 11.22
C SER A 69 6.74 18.69 11.80
N THR A 70 8.01 18.67 11.41
CA THR A 70 8.99 19.72 11.72
C THR A 70 9.32 20.60 10.52
N CYS A 71 8.75 20.28 9.35
CA CYS A 71 8.95 21.03 8.12
C CYS A 71 7.92 22.17 7.99
N ASN A 72 8.25 23.32 8.52
CA ASN A 72 7.42 24.52 8.53
C ASN A 72 8.00 25.63 7.64
N GLU A 73 7.24 26.68 7.39
CA GLU A 73 7.67 27.92 6.69
C GLU A 73 8.42 27.64 5.38
N GLY A 74 9.69 28.04 5.31
CA GLY A 74 10.53 27.88 4.11
C GLY A 74 10.70 26.41 3.69
N CYS A 75 10.79 25.51 4.65
CA CYS A 75 10.80 24.08 4.38
C CYS A 75 9.51 23.63 3.67
N ALA A 76 8.34 24.07 4.14
CA ALA A 76 7.05 23.72 3.56
C ALA A 76 6.82 24.32 2.16
N LYS A 77 7.56 25.37 1.78
CA LYS A 77 7.55 25.89 0.41
C LYS A 77 8.27 24.94 -0.58
N ALA A 78 9.41 24.41 -0.15
CA ALA A 78 10.16 23.44 -0.95
C ALA A 78 9.54 22.04 -0.89
N TRP A 79 8.93 21.69 0.24
CA TRP A 79 8.32 20.41 0.54
C TRP A 79 6.87 20.60 1.01
N PRO A 80 5.95 20.88 0.08
CA PRO A 80 4.55 21.10 0.43
C PRO A 80 3.97 19.87 1.13
N PRO A 81 3.23 20.05 2.25
CA PRO A 81 2.58 18.93 2.91
C PRO A 81 1.51 18.30 2.01
N PHE A 82 1.38 16.97 2.05
CA PHE A 82 0.24 16.29 1.48
C PHE A 82 -0.99 16.57 2.35
N ALA A 83 -1.71 17.63 2.01
CA ALA A 83 -2.80 18.16 2.81
C ALA A 83 -4.02 17.24 2.79
N SER A 84 -4.63 17.02 3.96
CA SER A 84 -5.98 16.48 4.10
C SER A 84 -6.97 17.65 4.16
N LYS A 85 -8.06 17.55 3.37
CA LYS A 85 -9.06 18.61 3.25
C LYS A 85 -10.36 18.20 3.92
N ALA A 86 -11.16 19.17 4.30
CA ALA A 86 -12.53 18.93 4.75
C ALA A 86 -13.31 18.21 3.63
N GLY A 87 -13.98 17.11 3.98
CA GLY A 87 -14.72 16.31 3.04
C GLY A 87 -13.94 15.14 2.41
N ASP A 88 -12.63 15.07 2.65
CA ASP A 88 -11.87 13.88 2.27
C ASP A 88 -12.38 12.65 3.04
N PRO A 89 -12.34 11.46 2.44
CA PRO A 89 -12.65 10.23 3.15
C PRO A 89 -11.78 10.05 4.40
N ALA A 90 -12.35 9.51 5.46
CA ALA A 90 -11.58 9.18 6.66
C ALA A 90 -10.42 8.25 6.30
N PRO A 91 -9.20 8.54 6.77
CA PRO A 91 -8.06 7.69 6.47
C PRO A 91 -8.20 6.32 7.14
N VAL A 92 -7.74 5.29 6.44
CA VAL A 92 -7.67 3.92 6.95
C VAL A 92 -6.21 3.59 7.23
N ALA A 93 -5.93 3.01 8.41
CA ALA A 93 -4.57 2.62 8.78
C ALA A 93 -3.89 1.78 7.67
N PRO A 94 -2.60 2.00 7.42
CA PRO A 94 -1.62 2.79 8.18
C PRO A 94 -1.59 4.29 7.83
N LEU A 95 -2.55 4.79 7.02
CA LEU A 95 -2.72 6.21 6.74
C LEU A 95 -3.47 6.87 7.90
N SER A 96 -3.03 8.06 8.29
CA SER A 96 -3.65 8.88 9.34
C SER A 96 -3.61 10.35 8.94
N VAL A 97 -4.25 11.21 9.73
CA VAL A 97 -4.17 12.66 9.58
C VAL A 97 -3.59 13.26 10.84
N ILE A 98 -2.62 14.15 10.68
CA ILE A 98 -2.01 14.93 11.76
C ILE A 98 -2.42 16.38 11.66
N THR A 99 -2.29 17.11 12.78
CA THR A 99 -2.44 18.57 12.84
C THR A 99 -1.05 19.19 12.90
N ARG A 100 -0.77 20.10 11.96
CA ARG A 100 0.48 20.85 11.91
C ARG A 100 0.43 22.02 12.90
N ASP A 101 1.59 22.64 13.15
CA ASP A 101 1.71 23.79 14.07
C ASP A 101 0.84 25.00 13.66
N ASP A 102 0.57 25.15 12.36
CA ASP A 102 -0.31 26.19 11.81
C ASP A 102 -1.81 25.81 11.84
N GLY A 103 -2.16 24.66 12.41
CA GLY A 103 -3.52 24.14 12.49
C GLY A 103 -4.01 23.42 11.24
N SER A 104 -3.27 23.43 10.13
CA SER A 104 -3.62 22.68 8.91
C SER A 104 -3.50 21.19 9.12
N LYS A 105 -4.20 20.41 8.27
CA LYS A 105 -4.21 18.95 8.33
C LYS A 105 -3.33 18.36 7.24
N GLN A 106 -2.58 17.34 7.59
CA GLN A 106 -1.65 16.66 6.69
C GLN A 106 -1.78 15.14 6.85
N TYR A 107 -1.74 14.42 5.74
CA TYR A 107 -1.66 12.97 5.78
C TYR A 107 -0.31 12.50 6.31
N ALA A 108 -0.34 11.41 7.07
CA ALA A 108 0.82 10.69 7.56
C ALA A 108 0.67 9.20 7.27
N TYR A 109 1.76 8.53 6.95
CA TYR A 109 1.81 7.09 6.68
C TYR A 109 2.72 6.40 7.70
N LYS A 110 2.18 5.42 8.41
CA LYS A 110 2.90 4.74 9.52
C LYS A 110 3.48 5.78 10.52
N GLY A 111 2.71 6.84 10.82
CA GLY A 111 3.11 7.94 11.71
C GLY A 111 4.06 8.98 11.10
N LYS A 112 4.54 8.81 9.88
CA LYS A 112 5.43 9.75 9.19
C LYS A 112 4.62 10.73 8.34
N PRO A 113 4.74 12.06 8.55
CA PRO A 113 4.12 13.07 7.71
C PRO A 113 4.54 12.92 6.25
N LEU A 114 3.59 13.11 5.33
CA LEU A 114 3.80 12.96 3.89
C LEU A 114 3.90 14.32 3.22
N TYR A 115 4.86 14.44 2.29
CA TYR A 115 5.16 15.67 1.58
C TYR A 115 5.27 15.44 0.07
N TYR A 116 5.06 16.52 -0.68
CA TYR A 116 5.50 16.64 -2.07
C TYR A 116 6.87 17.30 -2.14
N TYR A 117 7.49 17.25 -3.30
CA TYR A 117 8.66 18.06 -3.62
C TYR A 117 8.30 19.08 -4.69
N ALA A 118 8.55 20.37 -4.43
CA ALA A 118 8.15 21.46 -5.33
C ALA A 118 8.79 21.40 -6.72
N LYS A 119 9.92 20.70 -6.85
CA LYS A 119 10.62 20.51 -8.14
C LYS A 119 10.10 19.32 -8.93
N ASP A 120 9.31 18.42 -8.37
CA ASP A 120 8.61 17.40 -9.14
C ASP A 120 7.49 18.05 -9.94
N LYS A 121 7.49 17.92 -11.27
CA LYS A 121 6.58 18.64 -12.16
C LYS A 121 5.51 17.76 -12.77
N LYS A 122 5.71 16.43 -12.79
CA LYS A 122 4.78 15.47 -13.37
C LYS A 122 4.74 14.17 -12.57
N ALA A 123 3.70 13.40 -12.78
CA ALA A 123 3.57 12.05 -12.22
C ALA A 123 4.82 11.21 -12.53
N GLY A 124 5.30 10.51 -11.50
CA GLY A 124 6.49 9.67 -11.58
C GLY A 124 7.83 10.39 -11.40
N ASP A 125 7.86 11.72 -11.33
CA ASP A 125 9.08 12.44 -10.94
C ASP A 125 9.49 12.03 -9.52
N THR A 126 10.77 11.79 -9.32
CA THR A 126 11.37 11.41 -8.03
C THR A 126 12.60 12.24 -7.70
N THR A 127 12.60 13.52 -8.11
CA THR A 127 13.76 14.40 -8.00
C THR A 127 14.05 14.80 -6.55
N GLY A 128 13.12 14.53 -5.63
CA GLY A 128 13.28 14.73 -4.20
C GLY A 128 14.04 13.61 -3.47
N GLN A 129 14.25 12.46 -4.13
CA GLN A 129 14.93 11.32 -3.52
C GLN A 129 16.36 11.69 -3.08
N ALA A 130 16.69 11.40 -1.82
CA ALA A 130 17.98 11.65 -1.20
C ALA A 130 18.41 13.12 -1.13
N VAL A 131 17.51 14.07 -1.35
CA VAL A 131 17.83 15.50 -1.21
C VAL A 131 18.30 15.79 0.21
N GLY A 132 19.47 16.41 0.35
CA GLY A 132 20.11 16.71 1.63
C GLY A 132 20.38 15.47 2.49
N ASN A 133 20.31 14.28 1.93
CA ASN A 133 20.39 12.99 2.65
C ASN A 133 19.38 12.89 3.81
N ARG A 134 18.18 13.44 3.62
CA ARG A 134 17.12 13.53 4.64
C ARG A 134 15.72 13.30 4.09
N TRP A 135 15.53 13.32 2.77
CA TRP A 135 14.26 13.18 2.11
C TRP A 135 14.21 11.90 1.28
N TRP A 136 13.17 11.12 1.47
CA TRP A 136 13.08 9.78 0.86
C TRP A 136 11.69 9.52 0.33
N VAL A 137 11.59 8.88 -0.83
CA VAL A 137 10.31 8.33 -1.31
C VAL A 137 9.76 7.35 -0.28
N VAL A 138 8.45 7.33 -0.13
CA VAL A 138 7.77 6.47 0.85
C VAL A 138 7.62 5.07 0.30
N LYS A 139 8.06 4.08 1.04
CA LYS A 139 7.84 2.66 0.71
C LYS A 139 6.52 2.18 1.30
N PRO A 140 5.72 1.33 0.57
CA PRO A 140 4.49 0.72 1.08
C PRO A 140 4.68 -0.13 2.33
#